data_9e918998494fd9b99dc877db7fbd3207
#
_entry.id   9e918998494fd9b99dc877db7fbd3207
#
_cell.length_a   1.000
_cell.length_b   1.000
_cell.length_c   1.000
_cell.angle_alpha   90.00
_cell.angle_beta   90.00
_cell.angle_gamma   90.00
#
_symmetry.space_group_name_H-M   'P 1'
#
loop_
_entity.id
_entity.type
_entity.pdbx_description
1 polymer ?
#
loop_
_entity_poly.entity_id
_entity_poly.type
_entity_poly.pdbx_seq_one_letter_code
_entity_poly.pdbx_strand_id
1 'polypeptide(L)'
;MKNKIYSLIISLIFCLNVQAVGFFNFEKAEEAYTAGEYETALSIYNSALEMGYESADLYYNVANCHYRKGELAASILNYERALKLDPSHEDAKHNLAFAVAKTVDNINVIGNIFLVNWWNAICNIASADTWAMVSIVLFVITLVALSFYIFSRKIWVRKFGFSVSIIALFFTIISLFSANTRYNVETSKSQAIVFAQTVTIKSSPDSSGNDLFILHEGTKVNIKSTLGEWVEISTLDGNSGWMPANSIEVI
;
A
#
# COMPACT_ATOMS: atom_id res chain seq x y z
N MET A 1 -9.84 -26.52 34.93
CA MET A 1 -8.91 -26.16 33.82
C MET A 1 -9.64 -25.69 32.55
N LYS A 2 -10.71 -26.36 32.08
CA LYS A 2 -11.45 -25.95 30.86
C LYS A 2 -11.97 -24.50 30.90
N ASN A 3 -12.55 -24.05 32.02
CA ASN A 3 -13.09 -22.68 32.12
C ASN A 3 -12.02 -21.57 32.11
N LYS A 4 -10.77 -21.85 32.50
CA LYS A 4 -9.67 -20.86 32.41
C LYS A 4 -9.16 -20.68 30.99
N ILE A 5 -9.22 -21.73 30.16
CA ILE A 5 -8.85 -21.67 28.74
C ILE A 5 -9.89 -20.86 27.96
N TYR A 6 -11.18 -21.04 28.21
CA TYR A 6 -12.24 -20.23 27.57
C TYR A 6 -12.16 -18.76 27.99
N SER A 7 -11.85 -18.48 29.25
CA SER A 7 -11.63 -17.09 29.73
C SER A 7 -10.44 -16.42 29.06
N LEU A 8 -9.35 -17.16 28.81
CA LEU A 8 -8.16 -16.64 28.11
C LEU A 8 -8.45 -16.35 26.64
N ILE A 9 -9.18 -17.22 25.95
CA ILE A 9 -9.58 -17.06 24.55
C ILE A 9 -10.53 -15.85 24.40
N ILE A 10 -11.50 -15.70 25.30
CA ILE A 10 -12.45 -14.58 25.31
C ILE A 10 -11.71 -13.26 25.60
N SER A 11 -10.74 -13.26 26.52
CA SER A 11 -9.91 -12.09 26.81
C SER A 11 -9.03 -11.69 25.61
N LEU A 12 -8.51 -12.65 24.87
CA LEU A 12 -7.69 -12.40 23.67
C LEU A 12 -8.54 -11.78 22.54
N ILE A 13 -9.80 -12.23 22.39
CA ILE A 13 -10.74 -11.70 21.38
C ILE A 13 -11.18 -10.26 21.75
N PHE A 14 -11.26 -9.93 23.03
CA PHE A 14 -11.69 -8.61 23.50
C PHE A 14 -10.61 -7.53 23.37
N CYS A 15 -9.32 -7.91 23.30
CA CYS A 15 -8.21 -6.97 23.12
C CYS A 15 -8.05 -6.45 21.67
N LEU A 16 -8.81 -6.98 20.71
CA LEU A 16 -8.68 -6.61 19.28
C LEU A 16 -9.55 -5.42 18.84
N ASN A 17 -10.29 -4.78 19.77
CA ASN A 17 -11.20 -3.67 19.45
C ASN A 17 -10.80 -2.35 20.13
N VAL A 18 -9.55 -1.89 19.96
CA VAL A 18 -9.21 -0.50 20.28
C VAL A 18 -9.02 0.25 18.97
N GLN A 19 -10.13 0.66 18.36
CA GLN A 19 -10.10 1.73 17.37
C GLN A 19 -10.08 3.06 18.15
N ALA A 20 -8.96 3.75 18.11
CA ALA A 20 -8.90 5.15 18.50
C ALA A 20 -9.69 5.95 17.45
N VAL A 21 -10.96 6.20 17.72
CA VAL A 21 -11.79 7.11 16.93
C VAL A 21 -11.28 8.52 17.20
N GLY A 22 -10.40 9.01 16.32
CA GLY A 22 -10.04 10.41 16.27
C GLY A 22 -11.25 11.25 15.86
N PHE A 23 -11.47 12.40 16.54
CA PHE A 23 -12.58 13.31 16.31
C PHE A 23 -12.41 14.13 15.02
N PHE A 24 -12.13 13.50 13.87
CA PHE A 24 -12.22 14.21 12.60
C PHE A 24 -13.62 14.13 12.06
N ASN A 25 -14.17 15.29 11.74
CA ASN A 25 -15.48 15.34 11.08
C ASN A 25 -15.31 15.20 9.57
N PHE A 26 -15.04 13.97 9.13
CA PHE A 26 -14.92 13.65 7.71
C PHE A 26 -16.22 13.90 6.93
N GLU A 27 -17.38 13.89 7.59
CA GLU A 27 -18.66 14.25 7.00
C GLU A 27 -18.65 15.69 6.46
N LYS A 28 -18.07 16.64 7.20
CA LYS A 28 -17.89 18.03 6.70
C LYS A 28 -16.96 18.13 5.50
N ALA A 29 -15.93 17.29 5.44
CA ALA A 29 -15.04 17.27 4.29
C ALA A 29 -15.75 16.72 3.05
N GLU A 30 -16.59 15.70 3.23
CA GLU A 30 -17.42 15.13 2.16
C GLU A 30 -18.50 16.11 1.69
N GLU A 31 -19.15 16.83 2.61
CA GLU A 31 -20.08 17.91 2.27
C GLU A 31 -19.39 19.01 1.46
N ALA A 32 -18.21 19.48 1.89
CA ALA A 32 -17.42 20.46 1.15
C ALA A 32 -17.03 19.95 -0.25
N TYR A 33 -16.59 18.69 -0.34
CA TYR A 33 -16.26 18.07 -1.63
C TYR A 33 -17.47 18.04 -2.58
N THR A 34 -18.65 17.64 -2.09
CA THR A 34 -19.88 17.58 -2.88
C THR A 34 -20.40 18.96 -3.28
N ALA A 35 -20.14 19.97 -2.45
CA ALA A 35 -20.41 21.37 -2.76
C ALA A 35 -19.42 21.99 -3.78
N GLY A 36 -18.35 21.26 -4.14
CA GLY A 36 -17.30 21.78 -5.03
C GLY A 36 -16.25 22.61 -4.31
N GLU A 37 -16.29 22.70 -2.99
CA GLU A 37 -15.34 23.44 -2.15
C GLU A 37 -14.10 22.57 -1.84
N TYR A 38 -13.33 22.21 -2.90
CA TYR A 38 -12.24 21.24 -2.79
C TYR A 38 -11.12 21.69 -1.86
N GLU A 39 -10.84 23.00 -1.75
CA GLU A 39 -9.86 23.56 -0.80
C GLU A 39 -10.28 23.35 0.65
N THR A 40 -11.55 23.57 0.95
CA THR A 40 -12.12 23.34 2.28
C THR A 40 -12.02 21.87 2.66
N ALA A 41 -12.39 20.97 1.74
CA ALA A 41 -12.26 19.53 1.94
C ALA A 41 -10.80 19.11 2.17
N LEU A 42 -9.85 19.59 1.35
CA LEU A 42 -8.41 19.34 1.49
C LEU A 42 -7.87 19.81 2.84
N SER A 43 -8.29 21.00 3.31
CA SER A 43 -7.85 21.52 4.61
C SER A 43 -8.20 20.56 5.76
N ILE A 44 -9.42 19.97 5.71
CA ILE A 44 -9.86 19.02 6.73
C ILE A 44 -9.09 17.69 6.61
N TYR A 45 -8.94 17.15 5.40
CA TYR A 45 -8.21 15.91 5.19
C TYR A 45 -6.73 16.03 5.55
N ASN A 46 -6.08 17.14 5.15
CA ASN A 46 -4.66 17.38 5.47
C ASN A 46 -4.45 17.55 6.97
N SER A 47 -5.37 18.19 7.69
CA SER A 47 -5.30 18.26 9.16
C SER A 47 -5.29 16.86 9.81
N ALA A 48 -6.01 15.90 9.22
CA ALA A 48 -5.97 14.52 9.69
C ALA A 48 -4.60 13.87 9.43
N LEU A 49 -4.04 14.07 8.22
CA LEU A 49 -2.72 13.56 7.87
C LEU A 49 -1.61 14.17 8.75
N GLU A 50 -1.67 15.47 9.04
CA GLU A 50 -0.72 16.18 9.93
C GLU A 50 -0.76 15.65 11.37
N MET A 51 -1.91 15.16 11.82
CA MET A 51 -2.04 14.50 13.12
C MET A 51 -1.62 13.04 13.12
N GLY A 52 -1.12 12.53 11.97
CA GLY A 52 -0.62 11.17 11.81
C GLY A 52 -1.70 10.13 11.53
N TYR A 53 -2.92 10.53 11.14
CA TYR A 53 -3.93 9.59 10.65
C TYR A 53 -3.63 9.25 9.19
N GLU A 54 -3.49 7.97 8.91
CA GLU A 54 -3.28 7.47 7.56
C GLU A 54 -4.27 6.34 7.27
N SER A 55 -4.97 6.45 6.15
CA SER A 55 -5.80 5.37 5.61
C SER A 55 -5.89 5.47 4.10
N ALA A 56 -6.19 4.35 3.45
CA ALA A 56 -6.38 4.32 2.00
C ALA A 56 -7.51 5.25 1.56
N ASP A 57 -8.63 5.27 2.30
CA ASP A 57 -9.77 6.15 2.01
C ASP A 57 -9.41 7.63 2.17
N LEU A 58 -8.60 7.99 3.18
CA LEU A 58 -8.16 9.36 3.39
C LEU A 58 -7.32 9.85 2.22
N TYR A 59 -6.29 9.09 1.83
CA TYR A 59 -5.47 9.42 0.66
C TYR A 59 -6.28 9.43 -0.64
N TYR A 60 -7.23 8.52 -0.81
CA TYR A 60 -8.15 8.51 -1.94
C TYR A 60 -8.97 9.79 -2.03
N ASN A 61 -9.52 10.28 -0.91
CA ASN A 61 -10.31 11.51 -0.87
C ASN A 61 -9.45 12.75 -1.14
N VAL A 62 -8.23 12.81 -0.60
CA VAL A 62 -7.24 13.85 -0.91
C VAL A 62 -6.93 13.85 -2.41
N ALA A 63 -6.68 12.66 -2.99
CA ALA A 63 -6.41 12.52 -4.41
C ALA A 63 -7.56 13.01 -5.29
N ASN A 64 -8.81 12.70 -4.91
CA ASN A 64 -9.99 13.17 -5.61
C ASN A 64 -10.10 14.71 -5.59
N CYS A 65 -9.81 15.35 -4.46
CA CYS A 65 -9.80 16.81 -4.37
C CYS A 65 -8.75 17.42 -5.32
N HIS A 66 -7.50 16.91 -5.31
CA HIS A 66 -6.44 17.36 -6.21
C HIS A 66 -6.81 17.14 -7.68
N TYR A 67 -7.40 15.98 -8.01
CA TYR A 67 -7.85 15.69 -9.37
C TYR A 67 -8.91 16.68 -9.85
N ARG A 68 -9.88 17.04 -9.00
CA ARG A 68 -10.92 18.02 -9.31
C ARG A 68 -10.38 19.44 -9.48
N LYS A 69 -9.28 19.77 -8.79
CA LYS A 69 -8.54 21.02 -8.94
C LYS A 69 -7.64 21.05 -10.17
N GLY A 70 -7.40 19.91 -10.83
CA GLY A 70 -6.48 19.80 -11.97
C GLY A 70 -5.01 19.63 -11.57
N GLU A 71 -4.70 19.38 -10.30
CA GLU A 71 -3.37 19.17 -9.75
C GLU A 71 -2.98 17.70 -9.93
N LEU A 72 -2.51 17.38 -11.15
CA LEU A 72 -2.37 15.99 -11.62
C LEU A 72 -1.35 15.18 -10.83
N ALA A 73 -0.13 15.74 -10.62
CA ALA A 73 0.92 15.06 -9.87
C ALA A 73 0.50 14.73 -8.43
N ALA A 74 -0.11 15.70 -7.73
CA ALA A 74 -0.60 15.52 -6.38
C ALA A 74 -1.72 14.48 -6.30
N SER A 75 -2.61 14.43 -7.30
CA SER A 75 -3.67 13.42 -7.33
C SER A 75 -3.11 12.02 -7.53
N ILE A 76 -2.16 11.84 -8.47
CA ILE A 76 -1.49 10.57 -8.73
C ILE A 76 -0.73 10.10 -7.48
N LEU A 77 0.03 10.99 -6.83
CA LEU A 77 0.74 10.68 -5.60
C LEU A 77 -0.18 10.11 -4.53
N ASN A 78 -1.32 10.76 -4.29
CA ASN A 78 -2.22 10.35 -3.22
C ASN A 78 -3.02 9.08 -3.59
N TYR A 79 -3.37 8.86 -4.86
CA TYR A 79 -3.91 7.55 -5.29
C TYR A 79 -2.88 6.43 -5.10
N GLU A 80 -1.62 6.66 -5.41
CA GLU A 80 -0.55 5.68 -5.20
C GLU A 80 -0.33 5.40 -3.70
N ARG A 81 -0.42 6.43 -2.83
CA ARG A 81 -0.39 6.26 -1.36
C ARG A 81 -1.59 5.45 -0.86
N ALA A 82 -2.78 5.70 -1.39
CA ALA A 82 -3.96 4.89 -1.07
C ALA A 82 -3.75 3.42 -1.44
N LEU A 83 -3.27 3.12 -2.64
CA LEU A 83 -3.00 1.76 -3.12
C LEU A 83 -1.80 1.11 -2.45
N LYS A 84 -0.87 1.90 -1.92
CA LYS A 84 0.24 1.41 -1.12
C LYS A 84 -0.25 0.85 0.22
N LEU A 85 -1.24 1.47 0.85
CA LEU A 85 -1.89 0.99 2.08
C LEU A 85 -2.91 -0.13 1.80
N ASP A 86 -3.80 0.08 0.84
CA ASP A 86 -4.77 -0.92 0.42
C ASP A 86 -4.72 -1.19 -1.09
N PRO A 87 -4.00 -2.22 -1.51
CA PRO A 87 -3.91 -2.58 -2.93
C PRO A 87 -5.22 -3.14 -3.50
N SER A 88 -6.23 -3.40 -2.68
CA SER A 88 -7.55 -3.86 -3.13
C SER A 88 -8.56 -2.73 -3.37
N HIS A 89 -8.19 -1.47 -3.12
CA HIS A 89 -9.05 -0.31 -3.27
C HIS A 89 -9.37 -0.03 -4.75
N GLU A 90 -10.47 -0.59 -5.25
CA GLU A 90 -10.82 -0.56 -6.69
C GLU A 90 -11.07 0.85 -7.23
N ASP A 91 -11.72 1.74 -6.45
CA ASP A 91 -11.98 3.10 -6.88
C ASP A 91 -10.68 3.91 -7.03
N ALA A 92 -9.69 3.70 -6.14
CA ALA A 92 -8.39 4.33 -6.27
C ALA A 92 -7.64 3.85 -7.51
N LYS A 93 -7.68 2.55 -7.83
CA LYS A 93 -7.10 2.00 -9.07
C LYS A 93 -7.73 2.62 -10.30
N HIS A 94 -9.06 2.69 -10.30
CA HIS A 94 -9.81 3.23 -11.43
C HIS A 94 -9.48 4.72 -11.66
N ASN A 95 -9.53 5.52 -10.61
CA ASN A 95 -9.26 6.95 -10.69
C ASN A 95 -7.78 7.24 -11.01
N LEU A 96 -6.85 6.45 -10.46
CA LEU A 96 -5.43 6.52 -10.82
C LEU A 96 -5.22 6.30 -12.33
N ALA A 97 -5.89 5.29 -12.90
CA ALA A 97 -5.79 5.02 -14.34
C ALA A 97 -6.25 6.22 -15.19
N PHE A 98 -7.33 6.91 -14.78
CA PHE A 98 -7.76 8.14 -15.44
C PHE A 98 -6.77 9.30 -15.26
N ALA A 99 -6.18 9.43 -14.08
CA ALA A 99 -5.19 10.47 -13.82
C ALA A 99 -3.93 10.24 -14.66
N VAL A 100 -3.41 9.01 -14.66
CA VAL A 100 -2.23 8.61 -15.46
C VAL A 100 -2.48 8.77 -16.96
N ALA A 101 -3.69 8.46 -17.45
CA ALA A 101 -4.02 8.65 -18.86
C ALA A 101 -3.96 10.13 -19.33
N LYS A 102 -3.93 11.09 -18.40
CA LYS A 102 -3.77 12.52 -18.68
C LYS A 102 -2.32 13.00 -18.64
N THR A 103 -1.39 12.18 -18.15
CA THR A 103 0.05 12.54 -18.15
C THR A 103 0.60 12.56 -19.57
N VAL A 104 1.64 13.36 -19.76
CA VAL A 104 2.33 13.50 -21.06
C VAL A 104 3.15 12.24 -21.37
N ASP A 105 3.80 11.67 -20.34
CA ASP A 105 4.69 10.53 -20.51
C ASP A 105 3.90 9.22 -20.57
N ASN A 106 4.01 8.53 -21.68
CA ASN A 106 3.42 7.20 -21.84
C ASN A 106 4.52 6.14 -21.68
N ILE A 107 4.74 5.72 -20.43
CA ILE A 107 5.81 4.77 -20.09
C ILE A 107 5.27 3.34 -20.12
N ASN A 108 5.80 2.53 -21.03
CA ASN A 108 5.47 1.11 -21.11
C ASN A 108 6.18 0.35 -19.99
N VAL A 109 5.40 -0.26 -19.12
CA VAL A 109 5.93 -1.07 -18.01
C VAL A 109 6.59 -2.33 -18.56
N ILE A 110 7.88 -2.51 -18.25
CA ILE A 110 8.55 -3.78 -18.54
C ILE A 110 7.95 -4.86 -17.65
N GLY A 111 7.39 -5.89 -18.26
CA GLY A 111 6.77 -6.99 -17.55
C GLY A 111 7.79 -7.78 -16.71
N ASN A 112 7.42 -8.10 -15.48
CA ASN A 112 8.19 -8.99 -14.63
C ASN A 112 8.05 -10.46 -15.06
N ILE A 113 8.94 -11.32 -14.56
CA ILE A 113 8.86 -12.78 -14.72
C ILE A 113 7.50 -13.26 -14.17
N PHE A 114 6.87 -14.22 -14.85
CA PHE A 114 5.54 -14.76 -14.51
C PHE A 114 5.38 -15.11 -13.02
N LEU A 115 6.39 -15.76 -12.42
CA LEU A 115 6.34 -16.13 -10.99
C LEU A 115 6.27 -14.93 -10.06
N VAL A 116 6.99 -13.84 -10.40
CA VAL A 116 6.95 -12.57 -9.63
C VAL A 116 5.58 -11.93 -9.74
N ASN A 117 5.01 -11.90 -10.94
CA ASN A 117 3.67 -11.35 -11.15
C ASN A 117 2.61 -12.15 -10.39
N TRP A 118 2.70 -13.47 -10.40
CA TRP A 118 1.80 -14.34 -9.65
C TRP A 118 1.90 -14.13 -8.13
N TRP A 119 3.14 -14.03 -7.59
CA TRP A 119 3.35 -13.75 -6.18
C TRP A 119 2.81 -12.36 -5.79
N ASN A 120 3.12 -11.34 -6.59
CA ASN A 120 2.61 -9.99 -6.36
C ASN A 120 1.08 -9.93 -6.43
N ALA A 121 0.46 -10.68 -7.34
CA ALA A 121 -1.00 -10.78 -7.43
C ALA A 121 -1.60 -11.35 -6.13
N ILE A 122 -0.99 -12.39 -5.55
CA ILE A 122 -1.42 -12.93 -4.25
C ILE A 122 -1.24 -11.89 -3.16
N CYS A 123 -0.06 -11.29 -3.03
CA CYS A 123 0.21 -10.31 -1.99
C CYS A 123 -0.73 -9.10 -2.07
N ASN A 124 -1.07 -8.66 -3.27
CA ASN A 124 -1.94 -7.49 -3.52
C ASN A 124 -3.45 -7.78 -3.37
N ILE A 125 -3.84 -8.98 -2.92
CA ILE A 125 -5.25 -9.27 -2.58
C ILE A 125 -5.69 -8.46 -1.34
N ALA A 126 -4.76 -8.18 -0.41
CA ALA A 126 -5.08 -7.49 0.82
C ALA A 126 -3.87 -6.68 1.36
N SER A 127 -4.13 -5.79 2.33
CA SER A 127 -3.11 -5.03 3.07
C SER A 127 -2.24 -5.91 3.96
N ALA A 128 -1.10 -5.38 4.44
CA ALA A 128 -0.21 -6.09 5.36
C ALA A 128 -0.93 -6.51 6.64
N ASP A 129 -1.74 -5.62 7.22
CA ASP A 129 -2.51 -5.88 8.45
C ASP A 129 -3.52 -7.00 8.26
N THR A 130 -4.23 -7.02 7.12
CA THR A 130 -5.19 -8.08 6.80
C THR A 130 -4.48 -9.43 6.68
N TRP A 131 -3.34 -9.50 5.99
CA TRP A 131 -2.54 -10.72 5.89
C TRP A 131 -2.01 -11.17 7.25
N ALA A 132 -1.58 -10.24 8.11
CA ALA A 132 -1.16 -10.53 9.49
C ALA A 132 -2.30 -11.11 10.33
N MET A 133 -3.51 -10.52 10.27
CA MET A 133 -4.70 -11.05 10.94
C MET A 133 -5.05 -12.46 10.44
N VAL A 134 -5.08 -12.68 9.13
CA VAL A 134 -5.33 -14.00 8.54
C VAL A 134 -4.32 -15.02 9.04
N SER A 135 -3.03 -14.66 9.14
CA SER A 135 -1.99 -15.56 9.66
C SER A 135 -2.23 -15.98 11.10
N ILE A 136 -2.66 -15.04 11.96
CA ILE A 136 -2.99 -15.32 13.38
C ILE A 136 -4.19 -16.28 13.46
N VAL A 137 -5.25 -16.02 12.70
CA VAL A 137 -6.46 -16.87 12.68
C VAL A 137 -6.11 -18.29 12.20
N LEU A 138 -5.36 -18.42 11.11
CA LEU A 138 -4.93 -19.71 10.58
C LEU A 138 -4.01 -20.46 11.56
N PHE A 139 -3.14 -19.75 12.25
CA PHE A 139 -2.29 -20.33 13.30
C PHE A 139 -3.12 -20.88 14.47
N VAL A 140 -4.13 -20.14 14.93
CA VAL A 140 -5.06 -20.62 15.97
C VAL A 140 -5.80 -21.87 15.49
N ILE A 141 -6.28 -21.89 14.25
CA ILE A 141 -6.93 -23.08 13.64
C ILE A 141 -5.95 -24.26 13.64
N THR A 142 -4.69 -24.03 13.29
CA THR A 142 -3.63 -25.05 13.32
C THR A 142 -3.48 -25.66 14.71
N LEU A 143 -3.41 -24.83 15.77
CA LEU A 143 -3.28 -25.31 17.16
C LEU A 143 -4.51 -26.08 17.62
N VAL A 144 -5.72 -25.62 17.26
CA VAL A 144 -6.97 -26.30 17.59
C VAL A 144 -7.03 -27.67 16.89
N ALA A 145 -6.72 -27.71 15.58
CA ALA A 145 -6.72 -28.96 14.82
C ALA A 145 -5.66 -29.94 15.33
N LEU A 146 -4.48 -29.46 15.72
CA LEU A 146 -3.43 -30.26 16.34
C LEU A 146 -3.86 -30.83 17.70
N SER A 147 -4.63 -30.05 18.48
CA SER A 147 -5.18 -30.54 19.77
C SER A 147 -6.15 -31.70 19.55
N PHE A 148 -6.99 -31.66 18.50
CA PHE A 148 -7.85 -32.79 18.15
C PHE A 148 -7.04 -34.03 17.72
N TYR A 149 -5.94 -33.84 17.00
CA TYR A 149 -5.04 -34.94 16.67
C TYR A 149 -4.43 -35.60 17.90
N ILE A 150 -3.99 -34.82 18.89
CA ILE A 150 -3.29 -35.32 20.09
C ILE A 150 -4.29 -35.94 21.08
N PHE A 151 -5.41 -35.28 21.39
CA PHE A 151 -6.28 -35.63 22.52
C PHE A 151 -7.48 -36.49 22.14
N SER A 152 -7.84 -36.64 20.87
CA SER A 152 -8.98 -37.44 20.48
C SER A 152 -8.67 -38.94 20.56
N ARG A 153 -9.64 -39.72 21.04
CA ARG A 153 -9.56 -41.21 21.05
C ARG A 153 -10.08 -41.82 19.74
N LYS A 154 -10.86 -41.08 18.96
CA LYS A 154 -11.43 -41.57 17.69
C LYS A 154 -10.44 -41.40 16.56
N ILE A 155 -10.07 -42.47 15.89
CA ILE A 155 -9.08 -42.48 14.77
C ILE A 155 -9.48 -41.52 13.66
N TRP A 156 -10.77 -41.44 13.30
CA TRP A 156 -11.24 -40.54 12.26
C TRP A 156 -11.00 -39.06 12.59
N VAL A 157 -11.28 -38.64 13.83
CA VAL A 157 -11.05 -37.28 14.32
C VAL A 157 -9.55 -36.93 14.32
N ARG A 158 -8.71 -37.89 14.70
CA ARG A 158 -7.24 -37.74 14.65
C ARG A 158 -6.75 -37.51 13.25
N LYS A 159 -7.18 -38.33 12.28
CA LYS A 159 -6.78 -38.18 10.86
C LYS A 159 -7.25 -36.83 10.31
N PHE A 160 -8.48 -36.44 10.58
CA PHE A 160 -9.03 -35.14 10.16
C PHE A 160 -8.25 -33.97 10.78
N GLY A 161 -8.03 -34.00 12.09
CA GLY A 161 -7.26 -32.97 12.80
C GLY A 161 -5.83 -32.82 12.27
N PHE A 162 -5.16 -33.93 11.95
CA PHE A 162 -3.83 -33.93 11.36
C PHE A 162 -3.83 -33.28 9.97
N SER A 163 -4.74 -33.68 9.09
CA SER A 163 -4.84 -33.10 7.74
C SER A 163 -5.14 -31.61 7.76
N VAL A 164 -6.12 -31.19 8.60
CA VAL A 164 -6.47 -29.76 8.74
C VAL A 164 -5.30 -28.96 9.31
N SER A 165 -4.56 -29.51 10.31
CA SER A 165 -3.43 -28.79 10.89
C SER A 165 -2.30 -28.55 9.88
N ILE A 166 -2.00 -29.52 9.01
CA ILE A 166 -0.98 -29.34 7.97
C ILE A 166 -1.41 -28.29 6.94
N ILE A 167 -2.67 -28.36 6.47
CA ILE A 167 -3.19 -27.42 5.49
C ILE A 167 -3.21 -26.00 6.07
N ALA A 168 -3.72 -25.84 7.29
CA ALA A 168 -3.78 -24.55 7.96
C ALA A 168 -2.38 -23.98 8.21
N LEU A 169 -1.41 -24.81 8.60
CA LEU A 169 -0.02 -24.40 8.78
C LEU A 169 0.60 -23.92 7.46
N PHE A 170 0.34 -24.61 6.36
CA PHE A 170 0.83 -24.22 5.03
C PHE A 170 0.30 -22.83 4.65
N PHE A 171 -1.00 -22.58 4.81
CA PHE A 171 -1.59 -21.27 4.53
C PHE A 171 -1.14 -20.19 5.53
N THR A 172 -0.86 -20.54 6.79
CA THR A 172 -0.25 -19.60 7.76
C THR A 172 1.10 -19.11 7.26
N ILE A 173 1.94 -20.00 6.75
CA ILE A 173 3.27 -19.64 6.22
C ILE A 173 3.13 -18.71 5.02
N ILE A 174 2.25 -19.02 4.06
CA ILE A 174 1.98 -18.15 2.90
C ILE A 174 1.51 -16.77 3.37
N SER A 175 0.57 -16.72 4.29
CA SER A 175 0.01 -15.46 4.81
C SER A 175 1.08 -14.61 5.51
N LEU A 176 1.99 -15.21 6.28
CA LEU A 176 3.12 -14.51 6.91
C LEU A 176 4.09 -13.92 5.87
N PHE A 177 4.42 -14.69 4.83
CA PHE A 177 5.27 -14.18 3.77
C PHE A 177 4.59 -13.04 2.99
N SER A 178 3.28 -13.16 2.72
CA SER A 178 2.51 -12.10 2.06
C SER A 178 2.46 -10.84 2.92
N ALA A 179 2.20 -10.97 4.24
CA ALA A 179 2.23 -9.86 5.19
C ALA A 179 3.59 -9.14 5.20
N ASN A 180 4.68 -9.90 5.27
CA ASN A 180 6.03 -9.34 5.24
C ASN A 180 6.35 -8.63 3.92
N THR A 181 5.94 -9.22 2.78
CA THR A 181 6.14 -8.59 1.46
C THR A 181 5.37 -7.27 1.38
N ARG A 182 4.11 -7.25 1.81
CA ARG A 182 3.29 -6.03 1.83
C ARG A 182 3.84 -4.98 2.78
N TYR A 183 4.23 -5.36 3.99
CA TYR A 183 4.83 -4.46 4.96
C TYR A 183 6.09 -3.76 4.39
N ASN A 184 6.95 -4.51 3.70
CA ASN A 184 8.13 -3.94 3.05
C ASN A 184 7.75 -2.96 1.92
N VAL A 185 6.68 -3.21 1.18
CA VAL A 185 6.19 -2.27 0.16
C VAL A 185 5.60 -1.02 0.83
N GLU A 186 4.77 -1.18 1.85
CA GLU A 186 4.12 -0.09 2.57
C GLU A 186 5.12 0.86 3.27
N THR A 187 6.20 0.32 3.81
CA THR A 187 7.24 1.11 4.51
C THR A 187 8.37 1.59 3.59
N SER A 188 8.45 1.10 2.35
CA SER A 188 9.51 1.50 1.43
C SER A 188 9.33 2.94 0.95
N LYS A 189 10.44 3.64 0.79
CA LYS A 189 10.51 4.97 0.17
C LYS A 189 11.23 4.90 -1.19
N SER A 190 10.97 3.83 -1.92
CA SER A 190 11.68 3.52 -3.16
C SER A 190 10.98 4.03 -4.42
N GLN A 191 9.82 4.67 -4.29
CA GLN A 191 9.05 5.18 -5.41
C GLN A 191 8.68 6.64 -5.18
N ALA A 192 8.56 7.40 -6.27
CA ALA A 192 8.21 8.82 -6.24
C ALA A 192 7.40 9.22 -7.47
N ILE A 193 6.72 10.36 -7.37
CA ILE A 193 6.06 11.03 -8.49
C ILE A 193 6.82 12.30 -8.84
N VAL A 194 6.99 12.56 -10.13
CA VAL A 194 7.58 13.81 -10.64
C VAL A 194 6.57 14.95 -10.48
N PHE A 195 6.99 16.04 -9.82
CA PHE A 195 6.17 17.23 -9.59
C PHE A 195 6.59 18.41 -10.49
N ALA A 196 7.82 18.42 -11.00
CA ALA A 196 8.22 19.42 -11.96
C ALA A 196 7.42 19.24 -13.27
N GLN A 197 6.90 20.35 -13.83
CA GLN A 197 6.20 20.31 -15.12
C GLN A 197 7.04 19.64 -16.21
N THR A 198 8.35 19.92 -16.20
CA THR A 198 9.33 19.30 -17.10
C THR A 198 10.66 19.25 -16.38
N VAL A 199 11.32 18.08 -16.40
CA VAL A 199 12.65 17.89 -15.82
C VAL A 199 13.53 17.08 -16.76
N THR A 200 14.75 17.54 -16.99
CA THR A 200 15.75 16.83 -17.80
C THR A 200 16.52 15.86 -16.92
N ILE A 201 16.55 14.60 -17.34
CA ILE A 201 17.31 13.55 -16.68
C ILE A 201 18.72 13.52 -17.23
N LYS A 202 19.72 13.55 -16.34
CA LYS A 202 21.13 13.68 -16.67
C LYS A 202 21.91 12.38 -16.44
N SER A 203 23.07 12.26 -17.08
CA SER A 203 23.96 11.11 -16.97
C SER A 203 24.77 11.08 -15.66
N SER A 204 24.92 12.24 -14.98
CA SER A 204 25.67 12.41 -13.73
C SER A 204 24.95 13.36 -12.78
N PRO A 205 25.22 13.28 -11.45
CA PRO A 205 24.55 14.13 -10.44
C PRO A 205 25.12 15.53 -10.39
N ASP A 206 25.12 16.21 -11.53
CA ASP A 206 25.60 17.60 -11.69
C ASP A 206 24.91 18.28 -12.86
N SER A 207 24.96 19.61 -12.88
CA SER A 207 24.34 20.42 -13.96
C SER A 207 25.04 20.30 -15.31
N SER A 208 26.30 19.85 -15.34
CA SER A 208 27.13 19.70 -16.56
C SER A 208 26.96 18.31 -17.22
N GLY A 209 26.28 17.37 -16.55
CA GLY A 209 26.00 16.05 -17.07
C GLY A 209 25.24 16.10 -18.41
N ASN A 210 25.48 15.12 -19.29
CA ASN A 210 24.75 15.01 -20.55
C ASN A 210 23.28 14.78 -20.32
N ASP A 211 22.43 15.41 -21.13
CA ASP A 211 20.99 15.19 -21.13
C ASP A 211 20.69 13.83 -21.75
N LEU A 212 19.92 12.99 -21.03
CA LEU A 212 19.55 11.66 -21.48
C LEU A 212 18.12 11.64 -22.05
N PHE A 213 17.15 12.10 -21.26
CA PHE A 213 15.74 12.20 -21.64
C PHE A 213 15.03 13.22 -20.75
N ILE A 214 13.77 13.48 -21.05
CA ILE A 214 12.93 14.43 -20.31
C ILE A 214 11.78 13.66 -19.68
N LEU A 215 11.40 14.06 -18.47
CA LEU A 215 10.18 13.60 -17.79
C LEU A 215 9.27 14.79 -17.48
N HIS A 216 7.98 14.50 -17.40
CA HIS A 216 6.93 15.47 -17.09
C HIS A 216 6.23 15.14 -15.78
N GLU A 217 5.45 16.09 -15.28
CA GLU A 217 4.67 15.93 -14.05
C GLU A 217 3.73 14.71 -14.09
N GLY A 218 3.55 14.08 -12.93
CA GLY A 218 2.71 12.89 -12.77
C GLY A 218 3.40 11.58 -13.12
N THR A 219 4.63 11.60 -13.64
CA THR A 219 5.37 10.40 -14.00
C THR A 219 5.87 9.68 -12.75
N LYS A 220 5.56 8.39 -12.63
CA LYS A 220 6.05 7.53 -11.55
C LYS A 220 7.44 7.00 -11.84
N VAL A 221 8.35 7.12 -10.86
CA VAL A 221 9.74 6.67 -10.96
C VAL A 221 10.15 5.86 -9.74
N ASN A 222 11.14 4.98 -9.90
CA ASN A 222 11.77 4.28 -8.79
C ASN A 222 13.06 5.02 -8.39
N ILE A 223 13.25 5.23 -7.11
CA ILE A 223 14.46 5.83 -6.52
C ILE A 223 15.51 4.73 -6.37
N LYS A 224 16.71 4.94 -6.92
CA LYS A 224 17.85 4.04 -6.78
C LYS A 224 18.83 4.51 -5.71
N SER A 225 19.22 5.77 -5.79
CA SER A 225 20.18 6.37 -4.85
C SER A 225 19.97 7.87 -4.73
N THR A 226 20.52 8.48 -3.68
CA THR A 226 20.47 9.93 -3.46
C THR A 226 21.88 10.43 -3.16
N LEU A 227 22.29 11.52 -3.84
CA LEU A 227 23.60 12.13 -3.63
C LEU A 227 23.44 13.66 -3.55
N GLY A 228 23.49 14.21 -2.31
CA GLY A 228 23.25 15.63 -2.09
C GLY A 228 21.88 16.08 -2.55
N GLU A 229 21.83 17.04 -3.48
CA GLU A 229 20.58 17.57 -4.06
C GLU A 229 20.08 16.78 -5.27
N TRP A 230 20.74 15.68 -5.63
CA TRP A 230 20.41 14.84 -6.79
C TRP A 230 19.89 13.49 -6.35
N VAL A 231 18.97 12.96 -7.15
CA VAL A 231 18.42 11.60 -7.00
C VAL A 231 18.59 10.83 -8.28
N GLU A 232 19.13 9.63 -8.19
CA GLU A 232 19.15 8.67 -9.28
C GLU A 232 17.81 7.94 -9.33
N ILE A 233 17.17 8.01 -10.47
CA ILE A 233 15.88 7.36 -10.69
C ILE A 233 15.97 6.30 -11.79
N SER A 234 15.00 5.40 -11.81
CA SER A 234 14.67 4.62 -12.99
C SER A 234 13.18 4.70 -13.29
N THR A 235 12.86 4.85 -14.53
CA THR A 235 11.50 4.78 -15.06
C THR A 235 11.03 3.32 -15.15
N LEU A 236 9.73 3.11 -15.33
CA LEU A 236 9.15 1.77 -15.42
C LEU A 236 9.53 1.01 -16.70
N ASP A 237 10.05 1.71 -17.72
CA ASP A 237 10.61 1.14 -18.95
C ASP A 237 12.12 0.85 -18.85
N GLY A 238 12.73 1.04 -17.65
CA GLY A 238 14.11 0.68 -17.35
C GLY A 238 15.16 1.75 -17.65
N ASN A 239 14.80 2.90 -18.23
CA ASN A 239 15.72 4.02 -18.39
C ASN A 239 16.13 4.58 -17.02
N SER A 240 17.36 5.02 -16.86
CA SER A 240 17.83 5.58 -15.59
C SER A 240 18.74 6.79 -15.79
N GLY A 241 18.78 7.63 -14.76
CA GLY A 241 19.64 8.81 -14.71
C GLY A 241 19.35 9.66 -13.49
N TRP A 242 19.93 10.85 -13.45
CA TRP A 242 19.93 11.74 -12.31
C TRP A 242 19.04 12.96 -12.55
N MET A 243 18.32 13.37 -11.52
CA MET A 243 17.50 14.59 -11.50
C MET A 243 17.59 15.28 -10.15
N PRO A 244 17.22 16.59 -10.06
CA PRO A 244 17.15 17.30 -8.79
C PRO A 244 16.11 16.66 -7.85
N ALA A 245 16.48 16.45 -6.58
CA ALA A 245 15.61 15.80 -5.59
C ALA A 245 14.34 16.59 -5.28
N ASN A 246 14.37 17.93 -5.42
CA ASN A 246 13.19 18.79 -5.24
C ASN A 246 12.16 18.70 -6.36
N SER A 247 12.44 17.94 -7.43
CA SER A 247 11.53 17.73 -8.55
C SER A 247 10.59 16.56 -8.36
N ILE A 248 10.74 15.80 -7.27
CA ILE A 248 9.92 14.61 -6.97
C ILE A 248 9.37 14.65 -5.56
N GLU A 249 8.26 13.92 -5.35
CA GLU A 249 7.74 13.62 -4.02
C GLU A 249 7.59 12.11 -3.84
N VAL A 250 8.05 11.62 -2.66
CA VAL A 250 8.07 10.18 -2.34
C VAL A 250 6.66 9.69 -2.00
N ILE A 251 6.35 8.49 -2.49
CA ILE A 251 5.09 7.79 -2.25
C ILE A 251 5.11 7.16 -0.84
#